data_ac03e78d1c4e6d3f433135f31ba94741
#
_entry.id   ac03e78d1c4e6d3f433135f31ba94741
#
_cell.length_a   1.000
_cell.length_b   1.000
_cell.length_c   1.000
_cell.angle_alpha   90.00
_cell.angle_beta   90.00
_cell.angle_gamma   90.00
#
_symmetry.space_group_name_H-M   'P 1'
#
loop_
_entity.id
_entity.type
_entity.pdbx_description
1 polymer ?
#
loop_
_entity_poly.entity_id
_entity_poly.type
_entity_poly.pdbx_seq_one_letter_code
_entity_poly.pdbx_strand_id
1 'polypeptide(L)'
;MNISNFIEEYKIPKNICDNFISYHKKNKEYKRRGTIKNDVMNLKEKDSTDVFFYNESKQDFIINFFKLLGTFVNHYMNKYEIEGLLHTAQSHKIQHYEKNKGYFKQHYEKFSLQEVNRELVYMLYCNDVKNGGTNFPFQNIKTECKKGNLIIWPAFFTHPHHGIISRNKEKYIVTGWFLVK
;
A
#
# COMPACT_ATOMS: atom_id res chain seq x y z
N MET A 1 -20.97 -21.34 -4.69
CA MET A 1 -19.52 -21.37 -4.46
C MET A 1 -19.10 -20.00 -3.91
N ASN A 2 -18.59 -19.94 -2.69
CA ASN A 2 -17.95 -18.69 -2.22
C ASN A 2 -16.57 -18.61 -2.87
N ILE A 3 -16.46 -17.84 -3.93
CA ILE A 3 -15.16 -17.57 -4.58
C ILE A 3 -14.42 -16.57 -3.70
N SER A 4 -13.25 -16.94 -3.21
CA SER A 4 -12.38 -16.01 -2.45
C SER A 4 -11.98 -14.83 -3.35
N ASN A 5 -12.04 -13.63 -2.79
CA ASN A 5 -11.59 -12.41 -3.49
C ASN A 5 -10.10 -12.11 -3.30
N PHE A 6 -9.40 -12.90 -2.47
CA PHE A 6 -7.96 -12.76 -2.15
C PHE A 6 -7.55 -11.38 -1.60
N ILE A 7 -8.49 -10.60 -1.06
CA ILE A 7 -8.22 -9.32 -0.41
C ILE A 7 -8.47 -9.49 1.08
N GLU A 8 -7.41 -9.35 1.89
CA GLU A 8 -7.48 -9.52 3.35
C GLU A 8 -7.25 -8.21 4.07
N GLU A 9 -8.04 -7.98 5.14
CA GLU A 9 -7.88 -6.82 6.02
C GLU A 9 -7.30 -7.24 7.37
N TYR A 10 -6.30 -6.48 7.84
CA TYR A 10 -5.64 -6.63 9.14
C TYR A 10 -5.65 -5.31 9.89
N LYS A 11 -5.28 -5.33 11.17
CA LYS A 11 -5.23 -4.14 12.01
C LYS A 11 -3.83 -3.86 12.52
N ILE A 12 -3.35 -2.65 12.22
CA ILE A 12 -2.12 -2.09 12.73
C ILE A 12 -2.45 -1.12 13.86
N PRO A 13 -1.67 -1.09 14.97
CA PRO A 13 -1.82 -0.10 16.02
C PRO A 13 -1.80 1.34 15.50
N LYS A 14 -2.74 2.16 15.96
CA LYS A 14 -2.92 3.54 15.45
C LYS A 14 -1.71 4.44 15.68
N ASN A 15 -0.92 4.22 16.72
CA ASN A 15 0.31 4.95 16.99
C ASN A 15 1.38 4.73 15.91
N ILE A 16 1.45 3.55 15.28
CA ILE A 16 2.34 3.29 14.14
C ILE A 16 1.93 4.16 12.95
N CYS A 17 0.63 4.32 12.71
CA CYS A 17 0.11 5.22 11.68
C CYS A 17 0.50 6.68 11.93
N ASP A 18 0.38 7.15 13.18
CA ASP A 18 0.80 8.50 13.57
C ASP A 18 2.29 8.73 13.34
N ASN A 19 3.11 7.73 13.65
CA ASN A 19 4.55 7.77 13.43
C ASN A 19 4.88 7.86 11.93
N PHE A 20 4.21 7.12 11.05
CA PHE A 20 4.40 7.24 9.60
C PHE A 20 4.01 8.62 9.06
N ILE A 21 2.90 9.20 9.53
CA ILE A 21 2.51 10.56 9.16
C ILE A 21 3.57 11.57 9.64
N SER A 22 4.03 11.43 10.87
CA SER A 22 5.07 12.29 11.45
C SER A 22 6.40 12.15 10.69
N TYR A 23 6.77 10.93 10.33
CA TYR A 23 7.95 10.65 9.52
C TYR A 23 7.87 11.35 8.16
N HIS A 24 6.74 11.23 7.44
CA HIS A 24 6.53 11.92 6.18
C HIS A 24 6.63 13.45 6.33
N LYS A 25 6.04 14.01 7.41
CA LYS A 25 6.06 15.46 7.65
C LYS A 25 7.46 16.00 7.98
N LYS A 26 8.25 15.25 8.75
CA LYS A 26 9.61 15.64 9.17
C LYS A 26 10.64 15.54 8.04
N ASN A 27 10.52 14.58 7.14
CA ASN A 27 11.47 14.34 6.04
C ASN A 27 11.13 15.16 4.79
N LYS A 28 10.99 16.48 4.93
CA LYS A 28 10.56 17.38 3.83
C LYS A 28 11.50 17.38 2.64
N GLU A 29 12.80 17.30 2.88
CA GLU A 29 13.87 17.30 1.87
C GLU A 29 13.92 16.03 1.01
N TYR A 30 13.38 14.91 1.55
CA TYR A 30 13.30 13.63 0.83
C TYR A 30 11.98 13.40 0.11
N LYS A 31 11.08 14.38 0.13
CA LYS A 31 9.80 14.29 -0.57
C LYS A 31 10.00 14.31 -2.07
N ARG A 32 9.37 13.36 -2.74
CA ARG A 32 9.35 13.28 -4.21
C ARG A 32 7.91 13.21 -4.72
N ARG A 33 7.69 13.70 -5.93
CA ARG A 33 6.39 13.47 -6.60
C ARG A 33 6.22 11.99 -6.87
N GLY A 34 5.01 11.50 -6.64
CA GLY A 34 4.67 10.11 -6.93
C GLY A 34 4.79 9.82 -8.42
N THR A 35 5.38 8.67 -8.73
CA THR A 35 5.55 8.17 -10.10
C THR A 35 4.55 7.06 -10.41
N ILE A 36 4.33 6.82 -11.70
CA ILE A 36 3.60 5.69 -12.27
C ILE A 36 4.62 4.70 -12.89
N LYS A 37 4.17 3.85 -13.81
CA LYS A 37 5.00 2.88 -14.53
C LYS A 37 6.29 3.50 -15.06
N ASN A 38 7.41 2.76 -14.93
CA ASN A 38 8.74 3.17 -15.40
C ASN A 38 9.22 4.51 -14.81
N ASP A 39 8.84 4.79 -13.55
CA ASP A 39 9.17 6.03 -12.83
C ASP A 39 8.78 7.33 -13.54
N VAL A 40 7.80 7.26 -14.42
CA VAL A 40 7.26 8.44 -15.11
C VAL A 40 6.36 9.24 -14.17
N MET A 41 6.56 10.55 -14.11
CA MET A 41 5.67 11.47 -13.41
C MET A 41 4.52 11.88 -14.35
N ASN A 42 3.28 11.55 -13.96
CA ASN A 42 2.07 11.97 -14.68
C ASN A 42 0.96 12.35 -13.68
N LEU A 43 0.83 13.63 -13.42
CA LEU A 43 -0.13 14.16 -12.44
C LEU A 43 -1.60 13.92 -12.83
N LYS A 44 -1.89 13.62 -14.11
CA LYS A 44 -3.24 13.24 -14.56
C LYS A 44 -3.59 11.80 -14.18
N GLU A 45 -2.58 10.97 -13.91
CA GLU A 45 -2.77 9.58 -13.50
C GLU A 45 -2.56 9.39 -12.00
N LYS A 46 -1.52 10.05 -11.42
CA LYS A 46 -1.20 10.00 -9.99
C LYS A 46 -0.66 11.34 -9.51
N ASP A 47 -1.28 11.89 -8.47
CA ASP A 47 -0.82 13.11 -7.81
C ASP A 47 -0.66 12.86 -6.31
N SER A 48 0.56 12.54 -5.91
CA SER A 48 0.97 12.30 -4.52
C SER A 48 2.34 12.91 -4.23
N THR A 49 2.63 13.05 -2.93
CA THR A 49 3.97 13.35 -2.44
C THR A 49 4.45 12.15 -1.61
N ASP A 50 5.53 11.52 -2.06
CA ASP A 50 6.03 10.28 -1.51
C ASP A 50 7.32 10.50 -0.70
N VAL A 51 7.46 9.78 0.44
CA VAL A 51 8.71 9.62 1.20
C VAL A 51 9.00 8.14 1.31
N PHE A 52 10.24 7.76 1.06
CA PHE A 52 10.67 6.37 1.12
C PHE A 52 11.20 6.01 2.51
N PHE A 53 11.02 4.77 2.90
CA PHE A 53 11.69 4.14 4.03
C PHE A 53 12.13 2.72 3.65
N TYR A 54 13.03 2.13 4.42
CA TYR A 54 13.73 0.91 4.05
C TYR A 54 13.70 -0.12 5.18
N ASN A 55 13.91 -1.40 4.83
CA ASN A 55 13.96 -2.51 5.78
C ASN A 55 15.04 -2.33 6.85
N GLU A 56 16.16 -1.71 6.48
CA GLU A 56 17.32 -1.47 7.37
C GLU A 56 17.11 -0.31 8.35
N SER A 57 15.94 0.33 8.34
CA SER A 57 15.64 1.42 9.26
C SER A 57 15.75 0.97 10.71
N LYS A 58 16.48 1.75 11.51
CA LYS A 58 16.67 1.51 12.95
C LYS A 58 15.57 2.13 13.81
N GLN A 59 14.53 2.71 13.23
CA GLN A 59 13.43 3.32 13.96
C GLN A 59 12.47 2.26 14.50
N ASP A 60 12.24 2.23 15.79
CA ASP A 60 11.44 1.21 16.48
C ASP A 60 10.04 1.01 15.88
N PHE A 61 9.36 2.08 15.47
CA PHE A 61 8.02 1.95 14.90
C PHE A 61 8.04 1.26 13.52
N ILE A 62 9.12 1.42 12.72
CA ILE A 62 9.31 0.73 11.44
C ILE A 62 9.63 -0.74 11.70
N ILE A 63 10.51 -1.04 12.65
CA ILE A 63 10.83 -2.42 13.07
C ILE A 63 9.55 -3.13 13.54
N ASN A 64 8.76 -2.48 14.39
CA ASN A 64 7.51 -3.04 14.91
C ASN A 64 6.46 -3.22 13.79
N PHE A 65 6.40 -2.29 12.85
CA PHE A 65 5.55 -2.43 11.67
C PHE A 65 5.91 -3.67 10.85
N PHE A 66 7.19 -3.91 10.55
CA PHE A 66 7.62 -5.09 9.79
C PHE A 66 7.41 -6.41 10.54
N LYS A 67 7.54 -6.43 11.87
CA LYS A 67 7.19 -7.61 12.68
C LYS A 67 5.72 -8.00 12.50
N LEU A 68 4.81 -7.01 12.61
CA LEU A 68 3.38 -7.23 12.42
C LEU A 68 3.07 -7.62 10.98
N LEU A 69 3.68 -6.96 10.01
CA LEU A 69 3.51 -7.24 8.59
C LEU A 69 3.92 -8.69 8.26
N GLY A 70 5.04 -9.16 8.82
CA GLY A 70 5.48 -10.55 8.70
C GLY A 70 4.45 -11.55 9.26
N THR A 71 3.86 -11.26 10.42
CA THR A 71 2.78 -12.09 10.98
C THR A 71 1.57 -12.15 10.04
N PHE A 72 1.17 -11.02 9.47
CA PHE A 72 0.00 -10.97 8.59
C PHE A 72 0.22 -11.62 7.23
N VAL A 73 1.41 -11.47 6.64
CA VAL A 73 1.70 -12.16 5.37
C VAL A 73 1.76 -13.67 5.58
N ASN A 74 2.32 -14.15 6.68
CA ASN A 74 2.31 -15.58 7.01
C ASN A 74 0.88 -16.12 7.19
N HIS A 75 0.01 -15.36 7.88
CA HIS A 75 -1.41 -15.72 7.98
C HIS A 75 -2.08 -15.76 6.59
N TYR A 76 -1.80 -14.77 5.73
CA TYR A 76 -2.32 -14.72 4.36
C TYR A 76 -1.87 -15.94 3.55
N MET A 77 -0.56 -16.25 3.58
CA MET A 77 0.03 -17.40 2.87
C MET A 77 -0.59 -18.72 3.33
N ASN A 78 -0.72 -18.93 4.64
CA ASN A 78 -1.34 -20.14 5.19
C ASN A 78 -2.81 -20.25 4.79
N LYS A 79 -3.56 -19.15 4.80
CA LYS A 79 -4.99 -19.13 4.43
C LYS A 79 -5.23 -19.53 2.96
N TYR A 80 -4.31 -19.15 2.08
CA TYR A 80 -4.43 -19.38 0.65
C TYR A 80 -3.49 -20.46 0.12
N GLU A 81 -2.86 -21.22 1.02
CA GLU A 81 -1.97 -22.34 0.70
C GLU A 81 -0.85 -21.93 -0.28
N ILE A 82 -0.30 -20.71 -0.08
CA ILE A 82 0.79 -20.20 -0.90
C ILE A 82 2.09 -20.83 -0.44
N GLU A 83 2.72 -21.61 -1.32
CA GLU A 83 4.01 -22.23 -1.07
C GLU A 83 5.17 -21.27 -1.37
N GLY A 84 6.33 -21.52 -0.75
CA GLY A 84 7.56 -20.78 -0.95
C GLY A 84 7.81 -19.70 0.08
N LEU A 85 8.82 -18.86 -0.17
CA LEU A 85 9.21 -17.75 0.70
C LEU A 85 8.95 -16.41 0.01
N LEU A 86 8.21 -15.55 0.69
CA LEU A 86 8.04 -14.18 0.29
C LEU A 86 8.91 -13.25 1.14
N HIS A 87 9.55 -12.30 0.49
CA HIS A 87 10.35 -11.26 1.14
C HIS A 87 9.70 -9.91 0.89
N THR A 88 9.77 -9.00 1.87
CA THR A 88 9.41 -7.61 1.62
C THR A 88 10.39 -6.98 0.63
N ALA A 89 9.91 -6.11 -0.25
CA ALA A 89 10.78 -5.25 -1.04
C ALA A 89 11.72 -4.47 -0.13
N GLN A 90 12.88 -4.03 -0.63
CA GLN A 90 13.83 -3.26 0.18
C GLN A 90 13.31 -1.86 0.52
N SER A 91 12.58 -1.23 -0.39
CA SER A 91 12.05 0.12 -0.24
C SER A 91 10.53 0.14 -0.22
N HIS A 92 9.98 1.00 0.62
CA HIS A 92 8.54 1.18 0.82
C HIS A 92 8.20 2.67 0.74
N LYS A 93 6.94 2.99 0.48
CA LYS A 93 6.51 4.38 0.26
C LYS A 93 5.47 4.79 1.30
N ILE A 94 5.69 5.95 1.91
CA ILE A 94 4.64 6.72 2.57
C ILE A 94 4.13 7.71 1.55
N GLN A 95 2.88 7.59 1.14
CA GLN A 95 2.26 8.43 0.11
C GLN A 95 1.25 9.38 0.75
N HIS A 96 1.40 10.65 0.47
CA HIS A 96 0.48 11.69 0.88
C HIS A 96 -0.28 12.21 -0.33
N TYR A 97 -1.59 12.18 -0.24
CA TYR A 97 -2.52 12.76 -1.20
C TYR A 97 -3.26 13.91 -0.56
N GLU A 98 -3.11 15.10 -1.11
CA GLU A 98 -3.92 16.26 -0.73
C GLU A 98 -5.39 16.06 -1.10
N LYS A 99 -6.26 16.96 -0.65
CA LYS A 99 -7.66 16.98 -1.09
C LYS A 99 -7.75 17.02 -2.61
N ASN A 100 -8.69 16.27 -3.18
CA ASN A 100 -8.90 16.11 -4.63
C ASN A 100 -7.74 15.46 -5.39
N LYS A 101 -6.74 14.94 -4.69
CA LYS A 101 -5.60 14.22 -5.28
C LYS A 101 -5.71 12.71 -5.02
N GLY A 102 -5.09 11.91 -5.90
CA GLY A 102 -5.17 10.47 -5.81
C GLY A 102 -4.32 9.73 -6.83
N TYR A 103 -4.46 8.43 -6.90
CA TYR A 103 -4.04 7.60 -8.01
C TYR A 103 -5.29 7.25 -8.82
N PHE A 104 -5.53 8.02 -9.86
CA PHE A 104 -6.79 8.05 -10.60
C PHE A 104 -6.89 6.88 -11.57
N LYS A 105 -5.76 6.47 -12.15
CA LYS A 105 -5.72 5.41 -13.14
C LYS A 105 -5.82 4.05 -12.49
N GLN A 106 -6.70 3.21 -13.05
CA GLN A 106 -6.75 1.80 -12.72
C GLN A 106 -5.45 1.12 -13.14
N HIS A 107 -4.84 0.34 -12.24
CA HIS A 107 -3.57 -0.34 -12.44
C HIS A 107 -3.49 -1.62 -11.63
N TYR A 108 -2.49 -2.42 -11.94
CA TYR A 108 -2.01 -3.55 -11.14
C TYR A 108 -0.49 -3.47 -11.03
N GLU A 109 0.13 -4.21 -10.13
CA GLU A 109 1.49 -3.95 -9.67
C GLU A 109 2.57 -4.79 -10.38
N LYS A 110 2.19 -5.85 -11.09
CA LYS A 110 3.09 -6.78 -11.80
C LYS A 110 2.87 -6.69 -13.30
N PHE A 111 3.50 -5.73 -13.97
CA PHE A 111 3.24 -5.43 -15.38
C PHE A 111 4.49 -5.37 -16.28
N SER A 112 5.70 -5.47 -15.71
CA SER A 112 6.97 -5.44 -16.46
C SER A 112 8.00 -6.37 -15.84
N LEU A 113 9.14 -6.54 -16.50
CA LEU A 113 10.25 -7.35 -16.00
C LEU A 113 10.83 -6.82 -14.68
N GLN A 114 10.76 -5.51 -14.42
CA GLN A 114 11.22 -4.93 -13.17
C GLN A 114 10.33 -5.34 -11.98
N GLU A 115 9.05 -5.60 -12.24
CA GLU A 115 8.07 -5.98 -11.23
C GLU A 115 7.69 -7.46 -11.26
N VAL A 116 8.37 -8.27 -12.08
CA VAL A 116 8.02 -9.70 -12.28
C VAL A 116 7.98 -10.51 -10.98
N ASN A 117 8.78 -10.12 -9.99
CA ASN A 117 8.86 -10.81 -8.70
C ASN A 117 7.82 -10.34 -7.67
N ARG A 118 6.99 -9.32 -7.96
CA ARG A 118 5.93 -8.88 -7.05
C ARG A 118 4.80 -9.91 -7.02
N GLU A 119 4.57 -10.50 -5.85
CA GLU A 119 3.48 -11.48 -5.67
C GLU A 119 2.29 -10.88 -4.94
N LEU A 120 2.54 -10.19 -3.82
CA LEU A 120 1.52 -9.54 -3.03
C LEU A 120 1.84 -8.06 -2.86
N VAL A 121 0.79 -7.29 -2.70
CA VAL A 121 0.83 -5.87 -2.33
C VAL A 121 0.30 -5.74 -0.92
N TYR A 122 0.88 -4.86 -0.12
CA TYR A 122 0.23 -4.39 1.09
C TYR A 122 0.02 -2.87 1.05
N MET A 123 -1.04 -2.42 1.69
CA MET A 123 -1.33 -1.00 1.88
C MET A 123 -1.95 -0.76 3.25
N LEU A 124 -1.35 0.16 4.01
CA LEU A 124 -1.85 0.62 5.30
C LEU A 124 -2.46 2.02 5.15
N TYR A 125 -3.69 2.20 5.60
CA TYR A 125 -4.30 3.52 5.75
C TYR A 125 -3.87 4.15 7.07
N CYS A 126 -3.20 5.30 7.01
CA CYS A 126 -2.67 5.97 8.20
C CYS A 126 -3.62 6.97 8.84
N ASN A 127 -4.71 7.35 8.15
CA ASN A 127 -5.74 8.23 8.70
C ASN A 127 -7.13 7.85 8.19
N ASP A 128 -8.17 8.33 8.89
CA ASP A 128 -9.56 8.11 8.50
C ASP A 128 -9.98 9.09 7.41
N VAL A 129 -10.46 8.55 6.28
CA VAL A 129 -10.98 9.32 5.15
C VAL A 129 -12.28 8.68 4.67
N LYS A 130 -13.41 9.30 4.98
CA LYS A 130 -14.72 8.82 4.52
C LYS A 130 -14.74 8.76 2.98
N ASN A 131 -15.11 7.62 2.42
CA ASN A 131 -15.13 7.36 0.99
C ASN A 131 -13.77 7.60 0.30
N GLY A 132 -12.66 7.33 1.00
CA GLY A 132 -11.30 7.53 0.50
C GLY A 132 -10.49 6.25 0.33
N GLY A 133 -11.13 5.08 0.33
CA GLY A 133 -10.49 3.77 0.24
C GLY A 133 -9.93 3.45 -1.15
N THR A 134 -9.87 2.17 -1.46
CA THR A 134 -9.42 1.63 -2.74
C THR A 134 -10.55 0.84 -3.38
N ASN A 135 -10.75 1.04 -4.67
CA ASN A 135 -11.73 0.31 -5.46
C ASN A 135 -11.05 -0.83 -6.23
N PHE A 136 -11.59 -2.04 -6.10
CA PHE A 136 -11.23 -3.26 -6.82
C PHE A 136 -12.42 -3.66 -7.72
N PRO A 137 -12.46 -3.18 -8.98
CA PRO A 137 -13.65 -3.34 -9.81
C PRO A 137 -13.97 -4.79 -10.16
N PHE A 138 -12.98 -5.67 -10.35
CA PHE A 138 -13.20 -7.07 -10.70
C PHE A 138 -13.76 -7.89 -9.53
N GLN A 139 -13.40 -7.53 -8.30
CA GLN A 139 -13.93 -8.15 -7.09
C GLN A 139 -15.22 -7.49 -6.60
N ASN A 140 -15.61 -6.35 -7.21
CA ASN A 140 -16.72 -5.50 -6.75
C ASN A 140 -16.57 -5.05 -5.28
N ILE A 141 -15.33 -4.73 -4.88
CA ILE A 141 -14.98 -4.33 -3.51
C ILE A 141 -14.48 -2.90 -3.48
N LYS A 142 -14.97 -2.15 -2.48
CA LYS A 142 -14.42 -0.86 -2.07
C LYS A 142 -14.00 -0.95 -0.61
N THR A 143 -12.71 -0.80 -0.36
CA THR A 143 -12.21 -0.83 1.02
C THR A 143 -12.51 0.46 1.76
N GLU A 144 -12.50 0.44 3.09
CA GLU A 144 -12.65 1.63 3.90
C GLU A 144 -11.28 2.21 4.28
N CYS A 145 -11.08 3.50 4.01
CA CYS A 145 -9.90 4.22 4.48
C CYS A 145 -10.03 4.55 5.97
N LYS A 146 -9.81 3.55 6.81
CA LYS A 146 -9.77 3.67 8.27
C LYS A 146 -8.35 3.57 8.78
N LYS A 147 -7.96 4.45 9.68
CA LYS A 147 -6.65 4.44 10.33
C LYS A 147 -6.36 3.10 10.98
N GLY A 148 -5.24 2.50 10.60
CA GLY A 148 -4.82 1.18 11.06
C GLY A 148 -5.32 0.01 10.21
N ASN A 149 -6.20 0.23 9.22
CA ASN A 149 -6.52 -0.83 8.27
C ASN A 149 -5.33 -1.08 7.35
N LEU A 150 -4.81 -2.29 7.41
CA LEU A 150 -3.85 -2.84 6.46
C LEU A 150 -4.59 -3.81 5.55
N ILE A 151 -4.40 -3.69 4.24
CA ILE A 151 -4.91 -4.65 3.26
C ILE A 151 -3.76 -5.34 2.54
N ILE A 152 -3.94 -6.64 2.24
CA ILE A 152 -3.00 -7.46 1.46
C ILE A 152 -3.79 -8.09 0.32
N TRP A 153 -3.24 -8.06 -0.91
CA TRP A 153 -3.86 -8.64 -2.11
C TRP A 153 -2.81 -9.03 -3.16
N PRO A 154 -3.18 -9.87 -4.16
CA PRO A 154 -2.28 -10.26 -5.25
C PRO A 154 -1.86 -9.09 -6.13
N ALA A 155 -0.59 -9.06 -6.55
CA ALA A 155 -0.04 -8.00 -7.40
C ALA A 155 -0.46 -8.10 -8.89
N PHE A 156 -1.19 -9.14 -9.25
CA PHE A 156 -1.49 -9.53 -10.62
C PHE A 156 -2.61 -8.71 -11.30
N PHE A 157 -2.73 -8.89 -12.61
CA PHE A 157 -3.79 -8.30 -13.44
C PHE A 157 -5.21 -8.71 -13.02
N THR A 158 -5.35 -9.75 -12.22
CA THR A 158 -6.61 -10.19 -11.62
C THR A 158 -7.15 -9.20 -10.57
N HIS A 159 -6.27 -8.33 -10.02
CA HIS A 159 -6.61 -7.35 -8.99
C HIS A 159 -6.31 -5.91 -9.43
N PRO A 160 -6.87 -5.45 -10.58
CA PRO A 160 -6.73 -4.06 -10.96
C PRO A 160 -7.48 -3.19 -9.94
N HIS A 161 -6.85 -2.09 -9.57
CA HIS A 161 -7.40 -1.20 -8.54
C HIS A 161 -7.04 0.26 -8.80
N HIS A 162 -7.74 1.16 -8.11
CA HIS A 162 -7.42 2.57 -8.07
C HIS A 162 -7.85 3.19 -6.74
N GLY A 163 -7.19 4.27 -6.35
CA GLY A 163 -7.55 5.02 -5.15
C GLY A 163 -8.84 5.81 -5.33
N ILE A 164 -9.75 5.74 -4.36
CA ILE A 164 -10.93 6.60 -4.33
C ILE A 164 -10.48 7.99 -3.85
N ILE A 165 -10.83 9.03 -4.61
CA ILE A 165 -10.41 10.41 -4.33
C ILE A 165 -11.17 10.95 -3.13
N SER A 166 -10.44 11.55 -2.19
CA SER A 166 -11.04 12.31 -1.10
C SER A 166 -11.18 13.78 -1.46
N ARG A 167 -12.40 14.29 -1.41
CA ARG A 167 -12.67 15.72 -1.67
C ARG A 167 -12.47 16.59 -0.43
N ASN A 168 -12.60 16.00 0.75
CA ASN A 168 -12.75 16.76 2.01
C ASN A 168 -11.53 16.66 2.92
N LYS A 169 -10.65 15.65 2.74
CA LYS A 169 -9.55 15.38 3.64
C LYS A 169 -8.33 14.83 2.91
N GLU A 170 -7.15 15.20 3.36
CA GLU A 170 -5.89 14.58 2.92
C GLU A 170 -5.83 13.11 3.33
N LYS A 171 -5.13 12.30 2.55
CA LYS A 171 -4.97 10.87 2.77
C LYS A 171 -3.49 10.49 2.86
N TYR A 172 -3.13 9.72 3.89
CA TYR A 172 -1.82 9.11 4.06
C TYR A 172 -1.94 7.60 3.99
N ILE A 173 -1.12 6.98 3.14
CA ILE A 173 -1.01 5.53 3.05
C ILE A 173 0.46 5.11 3.09
N VAL A 174 0.70 3.88 3.54
CA VAL A 174 1.98 3.19 3.40
C VAL A 174 1.78 2.03 2.44
N THR A 175 2.64 1.89 1.45
CA THR A 175 2.57 0.81 0.46
C THR A 175 3.91 0.14 0.25
N GLY A 176 3.86 -1.15 -0.10
CA GLY A 176 5.00 -1.95 -0.50
C GLY A 176 4.58 -3.30 -1.04
N TRP A 177 5.55 -4.14 -1.32
CA TRP A 177 5.34 -5.41 -1.99
C TRP A 177 6.03 -6.55 -1.26
N PHE A 178 5.48 -7.74 -1.42
CA PHE A 178 6.16 -8.99 -1.14
C PHE A 178 6.61 -9.59 -2.46
N LEU A 179 7.86 -10.02 -2.47
CA LEU A 179 8.55 -10.51 -3.65
C LEU A 179 8.83 -11.99 -3.50
N VAL A 180 8.70 -12.75 -4.58
CA VAL A 180 9.27 -14.08 -4.73
C VAL A 180 10.75 -13.97 -5.12
N LYS A 181 11.58 -14.91 -4.67
CA LYS A 181 12.97 -15.02 -5.10
C LYS A 181 13.08 -15.54 -6.53
#